data_a4496ae1d17a1f0f8eb32671d4dd62b4
#
_entry.id   a4496ae1d17a1f0f8eb32671d4dd62b4
#
_cell.length_a   1.000
_cell.length_b   1.000
_cell.length_c   1.000
_cell.angle_alpha   90.00
_cell.angle_beta   90.00
_cell.angle_gamma   90.00
#
_symmetry.space_group_name_H-M   'P 1'
#
loop_
_entity.id
_entity.type
_entity.pdbx_description
1 polymer ?
#
loop_
_entity_poly.entity_id
_entity_poly.type
_entity_poly.pdbx_seq_one_letter_code
_entity_poly.pdbx_strand_id
1 'polypeptide(L)'
;MRIAEEAKVKTFPIWEPSLLIDEGPILEIFEKHQQALRRVRIQCEDPIQRKQIIASPANNNIVYSLEDAFDVILLHEQRHFIQSKAVLALLDKTVI
;
A
#
# COMPACT_ATOMS: atom_id res chain seq x y z
N MET A 1 7.61 -11.88 5.98
CA MET A 1 6.81 -12.06 4.76
C MET A 1 7.50 -11.40 3.60
N ARG A 2 7.62 -12.12 2.52
CA ARG A 2 8.28 -11.59 1.34
C ARG A 2 7.23 -11.13 0.32
N ILE A 3 7.12 -9.82 0.11
CA ILE A 3 6.39 -9.28 -1.03
C ILE A 3 7.42 -9.14 -2.14
N ALA A 4 7.57 -10.21 -2.90
CA ALA A 4 8.61 -10.24 -3.92
C ALA A 4 8.21 -9.34 -5.09
N GLU A 5 9.17 -8.58 -5.61
CA GLU A 5 9.02 -7.84 -6.86
C GLU A 5 8.66 -8.77 -8.00
N GLU A 6 9.09 -10.01 -7.89
CA GLU A 6 8.88 -11.07 -8.88
C GLU A 6 7.49 -11.70 -8.80
N ALA A 7 6.80 -11.57 -7.65
CA ALA A 7 5.49 -12.16 -7.46
C ALA A 7 4.43 -11.32 -8.16
N LYS A 8 3.83 -11.88 -9.19
CA LYS A 8 2.71 -11.26 -9.89
C LYS A 8 1.44 -11.96 -9.45
N VAL A 9 0.77 -11.38 -8.47
CA VAL A 9 -0.47 -11.91 -7.93
C VAL A 9 -1.62 -11.05 -8.42
N LYS A 10 -2.66 -11.70 -8.94
CA LYS A 10 -3.86 -10.97 -9.35
C LYS A 10 -4.59 -10.49 -8.10
N THR A 11 -4.95 -9.22 -8.08
CA THR A 11 -5.72 -8.64 -6.99
C THR A 11 -7.17 -9.12 -7.00
N PHE A 12 -7.87 -8.93 -5.88
CA PHE A 12 -9.30 -9.22 -5.80
C PHE A 12 -10.09 -8.21 -6.65
N PRO A 13 -11.22 -8.64 -7.27
CA PRO A 13 -12.00 -7.74 -8.14
C PRO A 13 -12.39 -6.41 -7.48
N ILE A 14 -12.70 -6.42 -6.18
CA ILE A 14 -13.09 -5.21 -5.44
C ILE A 14 -11.95 -4.19 -5.38
N TRP A 15 -10.71 -4.63 -5.55
CA TRP A 15 -9.53 -3.78 -5.49
C TRP A 15 -8.91 -3.50 -6.84
N GLU A 16 -9.55 -3.96 -7.91
CA GLU A 16 -9.06 -3.65 -9.25
C GLU A 16 -9.27 -2.18 -9.56
N PRO A 17 -8.36 -1.56 -10.33
CA PRO A 17 -8.52 -0.16 -10.70
C PRO A 17 -9.82 0.10 -11.45
N SER A 18 -10.41 1.25 -11.22
CA SER A 18 -11.55 1.71 -12.00
C SER A 18 -11.12 1.96 -13.44
N LEU A 19 -12.02 1.65 -14.38
CA LEU A 19 -11.82 2.01 -15.79
C LEU A 19 -12.01 3.51 -16.05
N LEU A 20 -12.58 4.22 -15.08
CA LEU A 20 -12.75 5.66 -15.17
C LEU A 20 -11.47 6.34 -14.69
N ILE A 21 -10.99 7.27 -15.50
CA ILE A 21 -9.84 8.09 -15.14
C ILE A 21 -10.36 9.31 -14.39
N ASP A 22 -9.93 9.44 -13.12
CA ASP A 22 -10.24 10.61 -12.31
C ASP A 22 -9.09 11.60 -12.44
N GLU A 23 -9.39 12.78 -13.00
CA GLU A 23 -8.41 13.87 -13.17
C GLU A 23 -8.39 14.81 -11.97
N GLY A 24 -8.93 14.38 -10.82
CA GLY A 24 -8.95 15.18 -9.60
C GLY A 24 -7.56 15.44 -9.02
N PRO A 25 -7.47 16.19 -7.91
CA PRO A 25 -6.20 16.59 -7.29
C PRO A 25 -5.55 15.41 -6.56
N ILE A 26 -5.01 14.47 -7.32
CA ILE A 26 -4.54 13.19 -6.80
C ILE A 26 -3.39 13.33 -5.79
N LEU A 27 -2.47 14.30 -6.03
CA LEU A 27 -1.35 14.53 -5.11
C LEU A 27 -1.83 15.04 -3.75
N GLU A 28 -2.82 15.93 -3.76
CA GLU A 28 -3.40 16.44 -2.54
C GLU A 28 -4.13 15.34 -1.76
N ILE A 29 -4.91 14.52 -2.45
CA ILE A 29 -5.60 13.38 -1.86
C ILE A 29 -4.60 12.39 -1.28
N PHE A 30 -3.55 12.07 -2.01
CA PHE A 30 -2.49 11.18 -1.55
C PHE A 30 -1.84 11.71 -0.28
N GLU A 31 -1.49 12.99 -0.24
CA GLU A 31 -0.88 13.60 0.94
C GLU A 31 -1.79 13.51 2.17
N LYS A 32 -3.07 13.78 1.99
CA LYS A 32 -4.06 13.66 3.08
C LYS A 32 -4.14 12.23 3.62
N HIS A 33 -4.10 11.24 2.72
CA HIS A 33 -4.10 9.85 3.13
C HIS A 33 -2.82 9.46 3.87
N GLN A 34 -1.68 9.98 3.47
CA GLN A 34 -0.41 9.73 4.16
C GLN A 34 -0.43 10.32 5.56
N GLN A 35 -0.98 11.53 5.71
CA GLN A 35 -1.12 12.16 7.03
C GLN A 35 -2.08 11.37 7.92
N ALA A 36 -3.19 10.89 7.36
CA ALA A 36 -4.14 10.07 8.09
C ALA A 36 -3.52 8.76 8.56
N LEU A 37 -2.75 8.10 7.70
CA LEU A 37 -2.04 6.86 8.03
C LEU A 37 -1.05 7.09 9.17
N ARG A 38 -0.31 8.19 9.13
CA ARG A 38 0.63 8.55 10.18
C ARG A 38 -0.08 8.74 11.52
N ARG A 39 -1.21 9.44 11.53
CA ARG A 39 -1.99 9.64 12.76
C ARG A 39 -2.49 8.32 13.32
N VAL A 40 -3.01 7.44 12.46
CA VAL A 40 -3.48 6.11 12.86
C VAL A 40 -2.33 5.32 13.46
N ARG A 41 -1.14 5.36 12.84
CA ARG A 41 0.04 4.67 13.34
C ARG A 41 0.41 5.13 14.75
N ILE A 42 0.38 6.44 14.99
CA ILE A 42 0.67 7.01 16.31
C ILE A 42 -0.38 6.56 17.33
N GLN A 43 -1.65 6.56 16.96
CA GLN A 43 -2.74 6.11 17.83
C GLN A 43 -2.63 4.62 18.16
N CYS A 44 -1.98 3.84 17.29
CA CYS A 44 -1.79 2.41 17.48
C CYS A 44 -0.54 2.04 18.27
N GLU A 45 0.20 3.01 18.80
CA GLU A 45 1.44 2.75 19.53
C GLU A 45 1.22 1.76 20.69
N ASP A 46 0.22 2.00 21.50
CA ASP A 46 -0.08 1.15 22.64
C ASP A 46 -0.55 -0.25 22.23
N PRO A 47 -1.53 -0.40 21.30
CA PRO A 47 -1.88 -1.74 20.78
C PRO A 47 -0.70 -2.47 20.15
N ILE A 48 0.22 -1.79 19.48
CA ILE A 48 1.41 -2.42 18.89
C ILE A 48 2.31 -2.97 20.00
N GLN A 49 2.56 -2.20 21.04
CA GLN A 49 3.37 -2.66 22.19
C GLN A 49 2.74 -3.85 22.89
N ARG A 50 1.43 -3.93 22.92
CA ARG A 50 0.70 -5.07 23.49
C ARG A 50 0.59 -6.24 22.52
N LYS A 51 1.19 -6.16 21.35
CA LYS A 51 1.20 -7.23 20.34
C LYS A 51 -0.20 -7.61 19.87
N GLN A 52 -1.05 -6.62 19.67
CA GLN A 52 -2.41 -6.81 19.19
C GLN A 52 -2.40 -7.55 17.84
N ILE A 53 -3.30 -8.55 17.72
CA ILE A 53 -3.46 -9.34 16.49
C ILE A 53 -4.71 -8.87 15.78
N ILE A 54 -4.64 -8.80 14.45
CA ILE A 54 -5.76 -8.46 13.60
C ILE A 54 -5.90 -9.46 12.46
N ALA A 55 -7.10 -9.55 11.90
CA ALA A 55 -7.35 -10.36 10.72
C ALA A 55 -7.06 -9.54 9.45
N SER A 56 -6.60 -10.22 8.42
CA SER A 56 -6.40 -9.59 7.12
C SER A 56 -7.75 -9.12 6.53
N PRO A 57 -7.84 -7.89 6.02
CA PRO A 57 -9.06 -7.47 5.32
C PRO A 57 -9.35 -8.28 4.06
N ALA A 58 -8.33 -8.92 3.49
CA ALA A 58 -8.50 -9.75 2.30
C ALA A 58 -9.02 -11.15 2.63
N ASN A 59 -8.64 -11.70 3.78
CA ASN A 59 -9.02 -13.05 4.18
C ASN A 59 -9.01 -13.17 5.69
N ASN A 60 -10.17 -13.36 6.30
CA ASN A 60 -10.34 -13.45 7.76
C ASN A 60 -9.58 -14.64 8.40
N ASN A 61 -9.19 -15.62 7.59
CA ASN A 61 -8.42 -16.77 8.09
C ASN A 61 -6.93 -16.46 8.25
N ILE A 62 -6.47 -15.33 7.69
CA ILE A 62 -5.09 -14.89 7.81
C ILE A 62 -5.04 -13.84 8.91
N VAL A 63 -4.23 -14.10 9.94
CA VAL A 63 -4.04 -13.17 11.05
C VAL A 63 -2.57 -12.79 11.17
N TYR A 64 -2.32 -11.59 11.64
CA TYR A 64 -0.96 -11.10 11.89
C TYR A 64 -1.00 -10.02 12.97
N SER A 65 0.17 -9.67 13.51
CA SER A 65 0.26 -8.61 14.50
C SER A 65 -0.05 -7.25 13.84
N LEU A 66 -0.50 -6.30 14.65
CA LEU A 66 -0.73 -4.94 14.17
C LEU A 66 0.56 -4.31 13.65
N GLU A 67 1.69 -4.60 14.27
CA GLU A 67 3.01 -4.15 13.81
C GLU A 67 3.30 -4.69 12.40
N ASP A 68 3.09 -5.98 12.18
CA ASP A 68 3.28 -6.58 10.86
C ASP A 68 2.34 -5.99 9.82
N ALA A 69 1.12 -5.61 10.22
CA ALA A 69 0.19 -4.94 9.31
C ALA A 69 0.76 -3.65 8.76
N PHE A 70 1.39 -2.84 9.62
CA PHE A 70 2.04 -1.60 9.17
C PHE A 70 3.26 -1.87 8.31
N ASP A 71 4.03 -2.92 8.62
CA ASP A 71 5.16 -3.33 7.79
C ASP A 71 4.71 -3.75 6.40
N VAL A 72 3.59 -4.47 6.29
CA VAL A 72 3.01 -4.85 5.00
C VAL A 72 2.63 -3.62 4.19
N ILE A 73 2.00 -2.63 4.81
CA ILE A 73 1.65 -1.37 4.14
C ILE A 73 2.90 -0.69 3.59
N LEU A 74 3.96 -0.60 4.40
CA LEU A 74 5.21 0.03 3.99
C LEU A 74 5.85 -0.71 2.81
N LEU A 75 5.94 -2.04 2.88
CA LEU A 75 6.51 -2.84 1.80
C LEU A 75 5.69 -2.70 0.52
N HIS A 76 4.38 -2.61 0.63
CA HIS A 76 3.49 -2.42 -0.50
C HIS A 76 3.73 -1.06 -1.17
N GLU A 77 3.89 -0.01 -0.38
CA GLU A 77 4.23 1.33 -0.89
C GLU A 77 5.59 1.33 -1.58
N GLN A 78 6.58 0.67 -1.01
CA GLN A 78 7.91 0.54 -1.62
C GLN A 78 7.85 -0.16 -2.98
N ARG A 79 7.02 -1.20 -3.08
CA ARG A 79 6.82 -1.91 -4.35
C ARG A 79 6.25 -0.98 -5.41
N HIS A 80 5.23 -0.20 -5.07
CA HIS A 80 4.64 0.76 -6.01
C HIS A 80 5.62 1.85 -6.39
N PHE A 81 6.47 2.27 -5.47
CA PHE A 81 7.53 3.24 -5.76
C PHE A 81 8.49 2.71 -6.83
N ILE A 82 8.93 1.45 -6.69
CA ILE A 82 9.79 0.80 -7.67
C ILE A 82 9.09 0.71 -9.04
N GLN A 83 7.81 0.33 -9.05
CA GLN A 83 7.02 0.28 -10.27
C GLN A 83 6.91 1.64 -10.93
N SER A 84 6.70 2.69 -10.15
CA SER A 84 6.61 4.06 -10.65
C SER A 84 7.91 4.51 -11.30
N LYS A 85 9.06 4.15 -10.71
CA LYS A 85 10.37 4.46 -11.29
C LYS A 85 10.56 3.74 -12.63
N ALA A 86 10.10 2.50 -12.74
CA ALA A 86 10.17 1.75 -13.99
C ALA A 86 9.32 2.40 -15.09
N VAL A 87 8.11 2.84 -14.75
CA VAL A 87 7.23 3.56 -15.68
C VAL A 87 7.87 4.86 -16.14
N LEU A 88 8.45 5.63 -15.20
CA LEU A 88 9.12 6.89 -15.52
C LEU A 88 10.29 6.67 -16.48
N ALA A 89 11.06 5.61 -16.27
CA ALA A 89 12.17 5.28 -17.16
C ALA A 89 11.70 4.94 -18.57
N LEU A 90 10.55 4.27 -18.71
CA LEU A 90 9.95 3.98 -20.01
C LEU A 90 9.47 5.26 -20.71
N LEU A 91 8.89 6.18 -19.97
CA LEU A 91 8.45 7.47 -20.51
C LEU A 91 9.64 8.31 -21.01
N ASP A 92 10.74 8.32 -20.25
CA ASP A 92 11.95 9.04 -20.66
C ASP A 92 12.52 8.50 -21.97
N LYS A 93 12.38 7.21 -22.23
CA LYS A 93 12.83 6.61 -23.49
C LYS A 93 11.93 6.95 -24.66
N THR A 94 10.67 7.28 -24.42
CA THR A 94 9.70 7.56 -25.48
C THR A 94 9.55 9.04 -25.82
N VAL A 95 10.08 9.94 -24.99
CA VAL A 95 9.92 11.39 -25.11
C VAL A 95 11.13 12.04 -25.81
N ILE A 96 11.94 11.29 -26.44
CA ILE A 96 13.11 11.84 -27.17
C ILE A 96 12.67 12.50 -28.48
#